data_7285e8b24abf01434cc82e224c18b6e7
#
_entry.id   7285e8b24abf01434cc82e224c18b6e7
#
_cell.length_a   1.000
_cell.length_b   1.000
_cell.length_c   1.000
_cell.angle_alpha   90.00
_cell.angle_beta   90.00
_cell.angle_gamma   90.00
#
_symmetry.space_group_name_H-M   'P 1'
#
loop_
_entity.id
_entity.type
_entity.pdbx_description
1 polymer ?
#
loop_
_entity_poly.entity_id
_entity_poly.type
_entity_poly.pdbx_seq_one_letter_code
_entity_poly.pdbx_strand_id
1 'polypeptide(L)'
;LGPALPVTVRDPIHGSIRIDDWALPLVDAPAVQRLRRIHQLGTAHLVYPGAHHRRFEHSLGAHHLAGRFAAALGLSEHESKTVRAACLLHDVGHGPFSHAFEELVKEEGRRHEQASMDLVAWGPLADPLRQAGLDPSAVAQAIGGQGHLSPIVSGSLDADRTDYLLRDAHYTGFRSAVDPDRLIEVLQPGEGHTIVLDESGLIAAEAILTTRFLMYPAVYLHHTVRASEAMLQAAVRAHLASSGQRLQDLERETDDGLLHTLRSSGGESAALVARLDDRRLYKRAYEGRPGQPNTDALLALGGEPKERRRLAAEIADAAGVAHEAVLLDVPHPPKFRELRLQVRSRDGTLRLLPEASRLVKVMEEARMDHWRAWVFAPKQERERVGAAAQGILDNLS
;
A
#
# COMPACT_ATOMS: atom_id res chain seq x y z
N LEU A 1 -29.10 -3.08 -33.94
CA LEU A 1 -28.75 -3.39 -32.58
C LEU A 1 -28.64 -2.05 -31.84
N GLY A 2 -29.48 -1.80 -30.82
CA GLY A 2 -29.36 -0.60 -29.96
C GLY A 2 -28.00 -0.58 -29.25
N PRO A 3 -27.58 0.60 -28.70
CA PRO A 3 -26.34 0.66 -27.95
C PRO A 3 -26.36 -0.38 -26.84
N ALA A 4 -25.28 -1.17 -26.72
CA ALA A 4 -25.15 -2.16 -25.65
C ALA A 4 -25.29 -1.44 -24.31
N LEU A 5 -26.04 -2.03 -23.37
CA LEU A 5 -26.13 -1.48 -22.02
C LEU A 5 -24.75 -1.53 -21.39
N PRO A 6 -24.31 -0.46 -20.71
CA PRO A 6 -23.01 -0.44 -20.07
C PRO A 6 -22.92 -1.53 -19.01
N VAL A 7 -21.77 -2.18 -18.92
CA VAL A 7 -21.50 -3.15 -17.84
C VAL A 7 -21.48 -2.40 -16.52
N THR A 8 -22.20 -2.94 -15.53
CA THR A 8 -22.25 -2.37 -14.18
C THR A 8 -21.79 -3.42 -13.17
N VAL A 9 -20.81 -3.07 -12.37
CA VAL A 9 -20.29 -3.90 -11.28
C VAL A 9 -20.86 -3.40 -9.94
N ARG A 10 -21.32 -4.32 -9.10
CA ARG A 10 -21.73 -3.97 -7.73
C ARG A 10 -20.52 -3.97 -6.82
N ASP A 11 -20.29 -2.86 -6.14
CA ASP A 11 -19.18 -2.66 -5.22
C ASP A 11 -19.72 -2.26 -3.83
N PRO A 12 -19.21 -2.84 -2.73
CA PRO A 12 -19.74 -2.56 -1.40
C PRO A 12 -19.43 -1.13 -0.90
N ILE A 13 -18.45 -0.45 -1.50
CA ILE A 13 -18.04 0.90 -1.13
C ILE A 13 -18.75 1.96 -1.98
N HIS A 14 -18.73 1.79 -3.31
CA HIS A 14 -19.21 2.78 -4.28
C HIS A 14 -20.61 2.44 -4.85
N GLY A 15 -21.22 1.35 -4.42
CA GLY A 15 -22.51 0.90 -4.93
C GLY A 15 -22.42 0.35 -6.34
N SER A 16 -22.83 1.12 -7.35
CA SER A 16 -22.80 0.68 -8.77
C SER A 16 -21.66 1.39 -9.52
N ILE A 17 -20.63 0.65 -9.89
CA ILE A 17 -19.55 1.13 -10.74
C ILE A 17 -19.89 0.80 -12.19
N ARG A 18 -20.02 1.83 -13.02
CA ARG A 18 -20.23 1.69 -14.47
C ARG A 18 -18.88 1.54 -15.16
N ILE A 19 -18.76 0.51 -15.97
CA ILE A 19 -17.61 0.29 -16.85
C ILE A 19 -18.04 0.61 -18.28
N ASP A 20 -17.42 1.62 -18.87
CA ASP A 20 -17.68 2.02 -20.24
C ASP A 20 -17.02 1.04 -21.22
N ASP A 21 -17.57 0.92 -22.45
CA ASP A 21 -17.14 -0.06 -23.45
C ASP A 21 -15.63 0.06 -23.79
N TRP A 22 -15.07 1.28 -23.76
CA TRP A 22 -13.65 1.49 -24.02
C TRP A 22 -12.74 0.89 -22.93
N ALA A 23 -13.24 0.78 -21.69
CA ALA A 23 -12.48 0.26 -20.55
C ALA A 23 -12.59 -1.25 -20.39
N LEU A 24 -13.61 -1.90 -20.98
CA LEU A 24 -13.81 -3.35 -20.86
C LEU A 24 -12.59 -4.18 -21.29
N PRO A 25 -11.93 -3.91 -22.43
CA PRO A 25 -10.74 -4.65 -22.82
C PRO A 25 -9.58 -4.50 -21.82
N LEU A 26 -9.49 -3.37 -21.13
CA LEU A 26 -8.50 -3.15 -20.07
C LEU A 26 -8.85 -3.94 -18.82
N VAL A 27 -10.13 -3.91 -18.40
CA VAL A 27 -10.60 -4.68 -17.24
C VAL A 27 -10.42 -6.17 -17.46
N ASP A 28 -10.71 -6.68 -18.67
CA ASP A 28 -10.60 -8.11 -19.02
C ASP A 28 -9.15 -8.55 -19.31
N ALA A 29 -8.21 -7.63 -19.36
CA ALA A 29 -6.81 -7.97 -19.62
C ALA A 29 -6.26 -8.90 -18.50
N PRO A 30 -5.50 -9.95 -18.85
CA PRO A 30 -4.98 -10.93 -17.89
C PRO A 30 -4.22 -10.31 -16.71
N ALA A 31 -3.47 -9.22 -16.94
CA ALA A 31 -2.73 -8.51 -15.90
C ALA A 31 -3.68 -7.88 -14.86
N VAL A 32 -4.82 -7.33 -15.29
CA VAL A 32 -5.85 -6.77 -14.40
C VAL A 32 -6.64 -7.89 -13.71
N GLN A 33 -7.02 -8.95 -14.45
CA GLN A 33 -7.72 -10.10 -13.88
C GLN A 33 -6.88 -10.85 -12.84
N ARG A 34 -5.55 -10.83 -12.94
CA ARG A 34 -4.64 -11.37 -11.92
C ARG A 34 -4.85 -10.71 -10.56
N LEU A 35 -5.17 -9.41 -10.52
CA LEU A 35 -5.41 -8.66 -9.28
C LEU A 35 -6.55 -9.23 -8.43
N ARG A 36 -7.48 -10.01 -9.00
CA ARG A 36 -8.51 -10.75 -8.25
C ARG A 36 -7.93 -11.78 -7.28
N ARG A 37 -6.65 -12.11 -7.41
CA ARG A 37 -5.95 -13.12 -6.62
C ARG A 37 -4.78 -12.52 -5.83
N ILE A 38 -4.77 -11.19 -5.65
CA ILE A 38 -3.78 -10.47 -4.84
C ILE A 38 -4.53 -9.72 -3.74
N HIS A 39 -4.29 -10.06 -2.47
CA HIS A 39 -4.87 -9.34 -1.34
C HIS A 39 -4.36 -7.89 -1.29
N GLN A 40 -5.28 -6.95 -1.06
CA GLN A 40 -4.94 -5.53 -0.87
C GLN A 40 -4.04 -5.32 0.33
N LEU A 41 -4.37 -5.94 1.45
CA LEU A 41 -3.68 -5.81 2.73
C LEU A 41 -2.83 -7.04 3.09
N GLY A 42 -2.26 -7.72 2.09
CA GLY A 42 -1.33 -8.84 2.30
C GLY A 42 -1.88 -9.89 3.26
N THR A 43 -1.21 -10.08 4.40
CA THR A 43 -1.58 -11.07 5.41
C THR A 43 -2.52 -10.55 6.51
N ALA A 44 -3.07 -9.33 6.37
CA ALA A 44 -3.90 -8.70 7.40
C ALA A 44 -5.17 -9.49 7.75
N HIS A 45 -5.67 -10.34 6.84
CA HIS A 45 -6.81 -11.24 7.09
C HIS A 45 -6.54 -12.24 8.25
N LEU A 46 -5.29 -12.50 8.59
CA LEU A 46 -4.91 -13.31 9.76
C LEU A 46 -5.21 -12.58 11.10
N VAL A 47 -5.45 -11.28 11.06
CA VAL A 47 -5.80 -10.43 12.22
C VAL A 47 -7.23 -9.92 12.09
N TYR A 48 -7.60 -9.43 10.93
CA TYR A 48 -8.92 -8.88 10.58
C TYR A 48 -9.64 -9.86 9.66
N PRO A 49 -10.51 -10.75 10.16
CA PRO A 49 -11.11 -11.83 9.35
C PRO A 49 -11.91 -11.35 8.14
N GLY A 50 -12.34 -10.09 8.12
CA GLY A 50 -13.02 -9.48 6.98
C GLY A 50 -12.08 -8.95 5.89
N ALA A 51 -10.77 -8.82 6.15
CA ALA A 51 -9.80 -8.17 5.25
C ALA A 51 -9.36 -9.09 4.08
N HIS A 52 -10.34 -9.55 3.29
CA HIS A 52 -10.14 -10.43 2.12
C HIS A 52 -10.27 -9.72 0.78
N HIS A 53 -10.49 -8.41 0.76
CA HIS A 53 -10.61 -7.65 -0.49
C HIS A 53 -9.30 -7.69 -1.28
N ARG A 54 -9.45 -7.60 -2.58
CA ARG A 54 -8.37 -7.78 -3.54
C ARG A 54 -8.04 -6.45 -4.23
N ARG A 55 -6.88 -6.39 -4.85
CA ARG A 55 -6.48 -5.23 -5.64
C ARG A 55 -7.39 -4.97 -6.83
N PHE A 56 -8.09 -5.98 -7.32
CA PHE A 56 -9.05 -5.82 -8.42
C PHE A 56 -10.21 -4.88 -8.04
N GLU A 57 -10.85 -5.09 -6.88
CA GLU A 57 -11.94 -4.25 -6.42
C GLU A 57 -11.46 -2.82 -6.16
N HIS A 58 -10.26 -2.68 -5.59
CA HIS A 58 -9.61 -1.38 -5.40
C HIS A 58 -9.36 -0.69 -6.74
N SER A 59 -8.78 -1.36 -7.74
CA SER A 59 -8.53 -0.79 -9.07
C SER A 59 -9.82 -0.30 -9.75
N LEU A 60 -10.94 -1.03 -9.59
CA LEU A 60 -12.25 -0.58 -10.08
C LEU A 60 -12.77 0.63 -9.32
N GLY A 61 -12.61 0.67 -8.01
CA GLY A 61 -13.00 1.80 -7.18
C GLY A 61 -12.19 3.05 -7.48
N ALA A 62 -10.87 2.93 -7.63
CA ALA A 62 -9.97 4.00 -8.03
C ALA A 62 -10.32 4.53 -9.43
N HIS A 63 -10.61 3.64 -10.40
CA HIS A 63 -11.13 4.01 -11.72
C HIS A 63 -12.42 4.84 -11.63
N HIS A 64 -13.38 4.41 -10.81
CA HIS A 64 -14.65 5.10 -10.59
C HIS A 64 -14.44 6.49 -10.01
N LEU A 65 -13.66 6.59 -8.94
CA LEU A 65 -13.35 7.86 -8.29
C LEU A 65 -12.58 8.80 -9.22
N ALA A 66 -11.62 8.30 -10.00
CA ALA A 66 -10.89 9.10 -11.00
C ALA A 66 -11.83 9.80 -12.00
N GLY A 67 -12.90 9.13 -12.43
CA GLY A 67 -13.93 9.74 -13.27
C GLY A 67 -14.67 10.87 -12.56
N ARG A 68 -14.96 10.71 -11.27
CA ARG A 68 -15.62 11.74 -10.45
C ARG A 68 -14.69 12.94 -10.19
N PHE A 69 -13.42 12.70 -9.89
CA PHE A 69 -12.40 13.75 -9.79
C PHE A 69 -12.26 14.52 -11.10
N ALA A 70 -12.18 13.81 -12.24
CA ALA A 70 -12.09 14.42 -13.56
C ALA A 70 -13.28 15.34 -13.86
N ALA A 71 -14.49 14.90 -13.52
CA ALA A 71 -15.71 15.70 -13.69
C ALA A 71 -15.70 16.95 -12.81
N ALA A 72 -15.34 16.82 -11.53
CA ALA A 72 -15.27 17.95 -10.60
C ALA A 72 -14.20 18.98 -11.00
N LEU A 73 -13.08 18.52 -11.58
CA LEU A 73 -11.99 19.38 -12.04
C LEU A 73 -12.19 19.91 -13.46
N GLY A 74 -13.28 19.56 -14.14
CA GLY A 74 -13.62 20.05 -15.48
C GLY A 74 -12.68 19.52 -16.58
N LEU A 75 -12.12 18.31 -16.42
CA LEU A 75 -11.26 17.72 -17.43
C LEU A 75 -12.02 17.35 -18.71
N SER A 76 -11.32 17.41 -19.84
CA SER A 76 -11.85 16.93 -21.12
C SER A 76 -12.16 15.43 -21.07
N GLU A 77 -12.98 14.93 -22.01
CA GLU A 77 -13.30 13.51 -22.12
C GLU A 77 -12.04 12.64 -22.28
N HIS A 78 -11.07 13.09 -23.08
CA HIS A 78 -9.81 12.38 -23.29
C HIS A 78 -8.96 12.31 -22.02
N GLU A 79 -8.82 13.42 -21.30
CA GLU A 79 -8.11 13.46 -20.02
C GLU A 79 -8.82 12.60 -18.97
N SER A 80 -10.15 12.66 -18.91
CA SER A 80 -10.94 11.80 -18.01
C SER A 80 -10.71 10.31 -18.31
N LYS A 81 -10.69 9.89 -19.58
CA LYS A 81 -10.36 8.52 -19.95
C LYS A 81 -8.93 8.15 -19.52
N THR A 82 -7.96 9.05 -19.72
CA THR A 82 -6.56 8.83 -19.37
C THR A 82 -6.38 8.60 -17.87
N VAL A 83 -6.94 9.47 -17.01
CA VAL A 83 -6.80 9.30 -15.55
C VAL A 83 -7.55 8.08 -15.04
N ARG A 84 -8.72 7.77 -15.61
CA ARG A 84 -9.49 6.57 -15.29
C ARG A 84 -8.73 5.29 -15.66
N ALA A 85 -8.08 5.26 -16.83
CA ALA A 85 -7.21 4.16 -17.22
C ALA A 85 -5.99 4.07 -16.29
N ALA A 86 -5.35 5.17 -15.95
CA ALA A 86 -4.22 5.20 -15.04
C ALA A 86 -4.59 4.64 -13.66
N CYS A 87 -5.72 5.06 -13.07
CA CYS A 87 -6.20 4.54 -11.79
C CYS A 87 -6.64 3.06 -11.86
N LEU A 88 -7.14 2.59 -13.01
CA LEU A 88 -7.43 1.16 -13.19
C LEU A 88 -6.15 0.31 -13.20
N LEU A 89 -5.06 0.85 -13.76
CA LEU A 89 -3.85 0.10 -14.08
C LEU A 89 -2.67 0.36 -13.14
N HIS A 90 -2.77 1.30 -12.18
CA HIS A 90 -1.63 1.70 -11.34
C HIS A 90 -1.04 0.56 -10.53
N ASP A 91 -1.86 -0.42 -10.16
CA ASP A 91 -1.52 -1.54 -9.27
C ASP A 91 -1.16 -2.85 -10.00
N VAL A 92 -1.20 -2.91 -11.35
CA VAL A 92 -0.99 -4.16 -12.10
C VAL A 92 0.41 -4.76 -11.92
N GLY A 93 1.38 -3.94 -11.49
CA GLY A 93 2.75 -4.33 -11.20
C GLY A 93 2.98 -4.91 -9.80
N HIS A 94 1.98 -4.92 -8.92
CA HIS A 94 2.15 -5.51 -7.60
C HIS A 94 2.39 -7.02 -7.64
N GLY A 95 3.35 -7.48 -6.82
CA GLY A 95 3.57 -8.89 -6.54
C GLY A 95 2.54 -9.48 -5.57
N PRO A 96 2.63 -10.79 -5.30
CA PRO A 96 1.73 -11.48 -4.36
C PRO A 96 1.87 -10.89 -2.95
N PHE A 97 0.77 -10.89 -2.20
CA PHE A 97 0.69 -10.28 -0.86
C PHE A 97 1.10 -8.80 -0.79
N SER A 98 1.08 -8.11 -1.94
CA SER A 98 1.22 -6.65 -2.00
C SER A 98 2.45 -6.11 -1.28
N HIS A 99 2.24 -5.33 -0.22
CA HIS A 99 3.32 -4.65 0.51
C HIS A 99 4.31 -5.60 1.19
N ALA A 100 3.88 -6.79 1.63
CA ALA A 100 4.80 -7.77 2.22
C ALA A 100 5.88 -8.22 1.22
N PHE A 101 5.49 -8.47 -0.03
CA PHE A 101 6.42 -8.84 -1.11
C PHE A 101 7.20 -7.62 -1.63
N GLU A 102 6.56 -6.45 -1.67
CA GLU A 102 7.17 -5.21 -2.14
C GLU A 102 8.40 -4.79 -1.32
N GLU A 103 8.44 -5.09 -0.02
CA GLU A 103 9.64 -4.86 0.79
C GLU A 103 10.86 -5.62 0.24
N LEU A 104 10.68 -6.86 -0.25
CA LEU A 104 11.74 -7.64 -0.88
C LEU A 104 12.17 -7.03 -2.23
N VAL A 105 11.21 -6.56 -3.02
CA VAL A 105 11.47 -5.90 -4.32
C VAL A 105 12.24 -4.60 -4.13
N LYS A 106 11.92 -3.84 -3.07
CA LYS A 106 12.64 -2.60 -2.70
C LYS A 106 14.08 -2.86 -2.27
N GLU A 107 14.36 -4.00 -1.63
CA GLU A 107 15.75 -4.41 -1.31
C GLU A 107 16.61 -4.58 -2.59
N GLU A 108 16.00 -4.89 -3.73
CA GLU A 108 16.66 -4.94 -5.06
C GLU A 108 16.63 -3.58 -5.81
N GLY A 109 16.19 -2.50 -5.16
CA GLY A 109 16.12 -1.16 -5.76
C GLY A 109 14.99 -0.97 -6.77
N ARG A 110 14.00 -1.86 -6.80
CA ARG A 110 12.84 -1.81 -7.70
C ARG A 110 11.58 -1.40 -6.96
N ARG A 111 10.53 -1.02 -7.70
CA ARG A 111 9.23 -0.60 -7.18
C ARG A 111 8.11 -1.12 -8.06
N HIS A 112 6.94 -1.40 -7.46
CA HIS A 112 5.76 -1.85 -8.21
C HIS A 112 5.24 -0.81 -9.20
N GLU A 113 5.39 0.51 -8.90
CA GLU A 113 4.98 1.57 -9.82
C GLU A 113 5.74 1.46 -11.14
N GLN A 114 7.07 1.18 -11.10
CA GLN A 114 7.86 0.98 -12.30
C GLN A 114 7.38 -0.25 -13.09
N ALA A 115 7.09 -1.35 -12.39
CA ALA A 115 6.55 -2.55 -13.03
C ALA A 115 5.17 -2.29 -13.68
N SER A 116 4.30 -1.49 -13.04
CA SER A 116 3.02 -1.05 -13.62
C SER A 116 3.23 -0.20 -14.87
N MET A 117 4.14 0.77 -14.81
CA MET A 117 4.49 1.64 -15.96
C MET A 117 5.00 0.82 -17.15
N ASP A 118 5.87 -0.16 -16.91
CA ASP A 118 6.43 -1.02 -17.97
C ASP A 118 5.34 -1.88 -18.64
N LEU A 119 4.42 -2.47 -17.84
CA LEU A 119 3.28 -3.24 -18.35
C LEU A 119 2.34 -2.37 -19.19
N VAL A 120 2.17 -1.11 -18.84
CA VAL A 120 1.28 -0.13 -19.49
C VAL A 120 1.93 0.45 -20.75
N ALA A 121 3.18 0.93 -20.67
CA ALA A 121 3.83 1.66 -21.77
C ALA A 121 4.28 0.74 -22.90
N TRP A 122 4.87 -0.42 -22.55
CA TRP A 122 5.57 -1.30 -23.48
C TRP A 122 5.09 -2.75 -23.44
N GLY A 123 4.31 -3.09 -22.41
CA GLY A 123 3.83 -4.44 -22.16
C GLY A 123 2.47 -4.74 -22.79
N PRO A 124 1.80 -5.79 -22.29
CA PRO A 124 0.56 -6.32 -22.87
C PRO A 124 -0.64 -5.38 -22.75
N LEU A 125 -0.55 -4.27 -21.98
CA LEU A 125 -1.62 -3.30 -21.83
C LEU A 125 -1.54 -2.15 -22.84
N ALA A 126 -0.42 -2.01 -23.56
CA ALA A 126 -0.23 -0.93 -24.52
C ALA A 126 -1.22 -0.98 -25.71
N ASP A 127 -1.45 -2.16 -26.28
CA ASP A 127 -2.37 -2.32 -27.41
C ASP A 127 -3.85 -2.12 -27.03
N PRO A 128 -4.38 -2.68 -25.92
CA PRO A 128 -5.71 -2.34 -25.43
C PRO A 128 -5.90 -0.82 -25.18
N LEU A 129 -4.89 -0.11 -24.67
CA LEU A 129 -4.95 1.34 -24.49
C LEU A 129 -5.04 2.08 -25.83
N ARG A 130 -4.22 1.71 -26.82
CA ARG A 130 -4.30 2.31 -28.19
C ARG A 130 -5.65 2.06 -28.83
N GLN A 131 -6.22 0.86 -28.67
CA GLN A 131 -7.57 0.52 -29.16
C GLN A 131 -8.65 1.36 -28.47
N ALA A 132 -8.45 1.73 -27.21
CA ALA A 132 -9.31 2.67 -26.48
C ALA A 132 -9.11 4.14 -26.87
N GLY A 133 -8.20 4.43 -27.81
CA GLY A 133 -7.85 5.79 -28.22
C GLY A 133 -6.98 6.55 -27.23
N LEU A 134 -6.23 5.82 -26.37
CA LEU A 134 -5.36 6.38 -25.33
C LEU A 134 -3.88 6.18 -25.69
N ASP A 135 -3.04 7.15 -25.30
CA ASP A 135 -1.59 7.01 -25.37
C ASP A 135 -1.07 6.23 -24.15
N PRO A 136 -0.48 5.02 -24.36
CA PRO A 136 0.09 4.25 -23.27
C PRO A 136 1.17 5.01 -22.46
N SER A 137 1.93 5.89 -23.13
CA SER A 137 2.97 6.68 -22.47
C SER A 137 2.37 7.72 -21.53
N ALA A 138 1.28 8.40 -21.94
CA ALA A 138 0.58 9.37 -21.10
C ALA A 138 -0.04 8.68 -19.86
N VAL A 139 -0.64 7.50 -20.04
CA VAL A 139 -1.18 6.70 -18.91
C VAL A 139 -0.06 6.28 -17.97
N ALA A 140 1.08 5.78 -18.48
CA ALA A 140 2.23 5.39 -17.66
C ALA A 140 2.83 6.58 -16.91
N GLN A 141 2.96 7.75 -17.55
CA GLN A 141 3.42 8.99 -16.88
C GLN A 141 2.49 9.38 -15.72
N ALA A 142 1.18 9.32 -15.92
CA ALA A 142 0.22 9.60 -14.84
C ALA A 142 0.38 8.65 -13.65
N ILE A 143 0.59 7.34 -13.91
CA ILE A 143 0.91 6.34 -12.87
C ILE A 143 2.22 6.69 -12.15
N GLY A 144 3.25 7.06 -12.89
CA GLY A 144 4.57 7.44 -12.35
C GLY A 144 4.63 8.79 -11.64
N GLY A 145 3.50 9.47 -11.45
CA GLY A 145 3.45 10.77 -10.78
C GLY A 145 3.94 11.92 -11.68
N GLN A 146 3.93 11.75 -12.98
CA GLN A 146 4.40 12.73 -13.97
C GLN A 146 3.25 13.31 -14.79
N GLY A 147 3.44 14.54 -15.28
CA GLY A 147 2.43 15.22 -16.08
C GLY A 147 1.27 15.81 -15.26
N HIS A 148 0.44 16.58 -15.94
CA HIS A 148 -0.62 17.37 -15.31
C HIS A 148 -1.80 16.54 -14.77
N LEU A 149 -1.94 15.29 -15.18
CA LEU A 149 -3.00 14.39 -14.72
C LEU A 149 -2.60 13.58 -13.49
N SER A 150 -1.30 13.51 -13.16
CA SER A 150 -0.80 12.69 -12.06
C SER A 150 -1.36 13.05 -10.68
N PRO A 151 -1.76 14.31 -10.38
CA PRO A 151 -2.33 14.62 -9.07
C PRO A 151 -3.63 13.87 -8.73
N ILE A 152 -4.37 13.40 -9.74
CA ILE A 152 -5.57 12.57 -9.55
C ILE A 152 -5.22 11.12 -9.23
N VAL A 153 -4.07 10.63 -9.73
CA VAL A 153 -3.62 9.23 -9.60
C VAL A 153 -2.75 9.02 -8.35
N SER A 154 -1.80 9.96 -8.09
CA SER A 154 -0.81 9.83 -7.01
C SER A 154 -0.47 11.18 -6.35
N GLY A 155 -1.47 12.03 -6.15
CA GLY A 155 -1.34 13.38 -5.60
C GLY A 155 -1.31 13.46 -4.07
N SER A 156 -1.62 14.65 -3.56
CA SER A 156 -1.83 14.87 -2.12
C SER A 156 -3.19 14.36 -1.66
N LEU A 157 -4.19 14.49 -2.51
CA LEU A 157 -5.54 13.97 -2.34
C LEU A 157 -5.96 13.39 -3.69
N ASP A 158 -5.95 12.09 -3.83
CA ASP A 158 -6.11 11.36 -5.09
C ASP A 158 -7.19 10.27 -5.01
N ALA A 159 -7.54 9.72 -6.17
CA ALA A 159 -8.56 8.70 -6.31
C ALA A 159 -8.13 7.36 -5.67
N ASP A 160 -6.84 7.01 -5.80
CA ASP A 160 -6.24 5.81 -5.19
C ASP A 160 -6.43 5.83 -3.67
N ARG A 161 -5.96 6.88 -2.99
CA ARG A 161 -6.03 7.02 -1.54
C ARG A 161 -7.46 7.09 -1.02
N THR A 162 -8.31 7.80 -1.73
CA THR A 162 -9.73 7.92 -1.35
C THR A 162 -10.41 6.56 -1.40
N ASP A 163 -10.13 5.72 -2.42
CA ASP A 163 -10.70 4.38 -2.49
C ASP A 163 -10.14 3.47 -1.39
N TYR A 164 -8.80 3.33 -1.30
CA TYR A 164 -8.27 2.32 -0.38
C TYR A 164 -8.56 2.65 1.09
N LEU A 165 -8.59 3.92 1.51
CA LEU A 165 -8.94 4.26 2.89
C LEU A 165 -10.36 3.86 3.25
N LEU A 166 -11.31 4.07 2.34
CA LEU A 166 -12.70 3.65 2.52
C LEU A 166 -12.82 2.12 2.52
N ARG A 167 -12.18 1.48 1.57
CA ARG A 167 -12.23 0.03 1.35
C ARG A 167 -11.55 -0.74 2.47
N ASP A 168 -10.34 -0.37 2.84
CA ASP A 168 -9.59 -0.98 3.94
C ASP A 168 -10.34 -0.82 5.26
N ALA A 169 -10.89 0.40 5.53
CA ALA A 169 -11.70 0.64 6.71
C ALA A 169 -12.92 -0.29 6.76
N HIS A 170 -13.65 -0.42 5.65
CA HIS A 170 -14.81 -1.29 5.55
C HIS A 170 -14.46 -2.75 5.87
N TYR A 171 -13.45 -3.30 5.18
CA TYR A 171 -13.11 -4.71 5.28
C TYR A 171 -12.36 -5.09 6.56
N THR A 172 -11.70 -4.14 7.22
CA THR A 172 -11.10 -4.36 8.55
C THR A 172 -12.07 -4.10 9.70
N GLY A 173 -13.26 -3.59 9.41
CA GLY A 173 -14.25 -3.22 10.43
C GLY A 173 -13.92 -1.91 11.16
N PHE A 174 -12.95 -1.13 10.65
CA PHE A 174 -12.65 0.21 11.14
C PHE A 174 -13.73 1.19 10.69
N ARG A 175 -14.26 1.99 11.61
CA ARG A 175 -15.29 2.99 11.25
C ARG A 175 -14.63 4.28 10.80
N SER A 176 -14.80 4.60 9.52
CA SER A 176 -14.33 5.83 8.90
C SER A 176 -15.43 6.88 8.85
N ALA A 177 -15.05 8.14 9.01
CA ALA A 177 -15.93 9.31 8.82
C ALA A 177 -15.72 9.97 7.45
N VAL A 178 -15.00 9.32 6.52
CA VAL A 178 -14.72 9.87 5.19
C VAL A 178 -15.99 9.91 4.35
N ASP A 179 -16.32 11.09 3.85
CA ASP A 179 -17.37 11.35 2.87
C ASP A 179 -16.71 11.71 1.53
N PRO A 180 -16.61 10.76 0.58
CA PRO A 180 -15.97 11.01 -0.71
C PRO A 180 -16.78 11.97 -1.58
N ASP A 181 -18.10 12.02 -1.42
CA ASP A 181 -18.98 12.89 -2.21
C ASP A 181 -18.68 14.34 -1.85
N ARG A 182 -18.71 14.64 -0.55
CA ARG A 182 -18.40 15.98 -0.07
C ARG A 182 -16.98 16.41 -0.39
N LEU A 183 -16.01 15.47 -0.30
CA LEU A 183 -14.63 15.76 -0.65
C LEU A 183 -14.47 16.18 -2.10
N ILE A 184 -15.07 15.43 -3.03
CA ILE A 184 -14.95 15.68 -4.48
C ILE A 184 -15.63 16.97 -4.89
N GLU A 185 -16.80 17.29 -4.30
CA GLU A 185 -17.54 18.53 -4.58
C GLU A 185 -16.76 19.82 -4.31
N VAL A 186 -15.80 19.77 -3.41
CA VAL A 186 -15.01 20.94 -2.97
C VAL A 186 -13.63 21.01 -3.59
N LEU A 187 -13.32 20.12 -4.54
CA LEU A 187 -12.06 20.18 -5.29
C LEU A 187 -12.14 21.24 -6.39
N GLN A 188 -11.03 21.95 -6.56
CA GLN A 188 -10.88 22.97 -7.58
C GLN A 188 -9.57 22.77 -8.33
N PRO A 189 -9.49 23.12 -9.61
CA PRO A 189 -8.22 23.18 -10.31
C PRO A 189 -7.37 24.32 -9.74
N GLY A 190 -6.10 24.01 -9.47
CA GLY A 190 -5.08 24.98 -9.06
C GLY A 190 -4.12 25.33 -10.19
N GLU A 191 -3.21 26.27 -9.93
CA GLU A 191 -2.15 26.62 -10.86
C GLU A 191 -1.20 25.44 -11.08
N GLY A 192 -0.66 25.31 -12.29
CA GLY A 192 0.26 24.22 -12.63
C GLY A 192 -0.38 22.83 -12.55
N HIS A 193 -1.70 22.74 -12.78
CA HIS A 193 -2.47 21.49 -12.72
C HIS A 193 -2.50 20.81 -11.34
N THR A 194 -2.32 21.56 -10.26
CA THR A 194 -2.49 21.06 -8.90
C THR A 194 -3.97 20.94 -8.56
N ILE A 195 -4.28 20.11 -7.56
CA ILE A 195 -5.61 20.04 -6.95
C ILE A 195 -5.62 20.95 -5.73
N VAL A 196 -6.60 21.83 -5.65
CA VAL A 196 -6.81 22.76 -4.53
C VAL A 196 -8.13 22.41 -3.85
N LEU A 197 -8.15 22.44 -2.54
CA LEU A 197 -9.36 22.27 -1.75
C LEU A 197 -10.00 23.64 -1.47
N ASP A 198 -11.30 23.77 -1.70
CA ASP A 198 -12.05 24.93 -1.16
C ASP A 198 -12.07 24.87 0.38
N GLU A 199 -12.00 26.02 1.04
CA GLU A 199 -12.01 26.11 2.52
C GLU A 199 -13.23 25.43 3.14
N SER A 200 -14.39 25.41 2.47
CA SER A 200 -15.60 24.71 2.93
C SER A 200 -15.42 23.20 3.02
N GLY A 201 -14.37 22.65 2.41
CA GLY A 201 -14.01 21.23 2.42
C GLY A 201 -13.06 20.80 3.53
N LEU A 202 -12.61 21.70 4.41
CA LEU A 202 -11.64 21.39 5.45
C LEU A 202 -12.03 20.18 6.29
N ILE A 203 -13.29 20.09 6.73
CA ILE A 203 -13.77 18.97 7.55
C ILE A 203 -13.67 17.64 6.79
N ALA A 204 -13.95 17.62 5.48
CA ALA A 204 -13.83 16.40 4.68
C ALA A 204 -12.38 15.97 4.51
N ALA A 205 -11.43 16.91 4.33
CA ALA A 205 -10.01 16.63 4.29
C ALA A 205 -9.47 16.17 5.66
N GLU A 206 -9.92 16.78 6.76
CA GLU A 206 -9.58 16.35 8.12
C GLU A 206 -10.08 14.94 8.40
N ALA A 207 -11.25 14.55 7.92
CA ALA A 207 -11.80 13.20 8.08
C ALA A 207 -10.93 12.13 7.38
N ILE A 208 -10.47 12.40 6.14
CA ILE A 208 -9.53 11.50 5.42
C ILE A 208 -8.23 11.34 6.20
N LEU A 209 -7.62 12.46 6.61
CA LEU A 209 -6.35 12.43 7.34
C LEU A 209 -6.47 11.75 8.69
N THR A 210 -7.54 12.02 9.43
CA THR A 210 -7.81 11.36 10.71
C THR A 210 -7.98 9.87 10.53
N THR A 211 -8.77 9.44 9.53
CA THR A 211 -8.94 8.03 9.20
C THR A 211 -7.60 7.37 8.90
N ARG A 212 -6.79 7.98 8.04
CA ARG A 212 -5.47 7.46 7.70
C ARG A 212 -4.54 7.40 8.91
N PHE A 213 -4.47 8.49 9.70
CA PHE A 213 -3.64 8.57 10.90
C PHE A 213 -3.94 7.43 11.88
N LEU A 214 -5.22 7.11 12.09
CA LEU A 214 -5.65 6.04 12.99
C LEU A 214 -5.49 4.64 12.38
N MET A 215 -5.67 4.49 11.07
CA MET A 215 -5.49 3.20 10.38
C MET A 215 -4.03 2.75 10.35
N TYR A 216 -3.07 3.67 10.40
CA TYR A 216 -1.65 3.30 10.42
C TYR A 216 -1.32 2.37 11.59
N PRO A 217 -1.50 2.76 12.87
CA PRO A 217 -1.21 1.89 14.01
C PRO A 217 -2.22 0.73 14.15
N ALA A 218 -3.48 0.97 13.76
CA ALA A 218 -4.53 -0.02 13.94
C ALA A 218 -4.43 -1.17 12.92
N VAL A 219 -4.08 -0.89 11.66
CA VAL A 219 -4.12 -1.87 10.55
C VAL A 219 -2.74 -2.06 9.94
N TYR A 220 -2.17 -1.01 9.33
CA TYR A 220 -0.97 -1.15 8.50
C TYR A 220 0.30 -1.47 9.31
N LEU A 221 0.41 -0.95 10.53
CA LEU A 221 1.52 -1.22 11.46
C LEU A 221 1.07 -2.07 12.65
N HIS A 222 -0.04 -2.82 12.54
CA HIS A 222 -0.45 -3.71 13.61
C HIS A 222 0.60 -4.82 13.79
N HIS A 223 1.18 -4.94 14.99
CA HIS A 223 2.32 -5.81 15.25
C HIS A 223 2.14 -7.28 14.83
N THR A 224 0.91 -7.82 14.88
CA THR A 224 0.63 -9.20 14.45
C THR A 224 0.58 -9.31 12.92
N VAL A 225 0.10 -8.26 12.22
CA VAL A 225 0.18 -8.19 10.75
C VAL A 225 1.64 -8.14 10.34
N ARG A 226 2.44 -7.24 10.93
CA ARG A 226 3.87 -7.12 10.66
C ARG A 226 4.63 -8.43 10.94
N ALA A 227 4.28 -9.14 12.03
CA ALA A 227 4.87 -10.46 12.32
C ALA A 227 4.58 -11.48 11.21
N SER A 228 3.35 -11.55 10.69
CA SER A 228 2.99 -12.46 9.61
C SER A 228 3.65 -12.08 8.27
N GLU A 229 3.78 -10.79 7.99
CA GLU A 229 4.50 -10.29 6.81
C GLU A 229 6.00 -10.61 6.88
N ALA A 230 6.64 -10.39 8.04
CA ALA A 230 8.04 -10.75 8.25
C ALA A 230 8.29 -12.26 8.12
N MET A 231 7.35 -13.09 8.61
CA MET A 231 7.42 -14.55 8.42
C MET A 231 7.29 -14.94 6.92
N LEU A 232 6.39 -14.31 6.18
CA LEU A 232 6.25 -14.53 4.74
C LEU A 232 7.52 -14.13 3.98
N GLN A 233 8.09 -12.97 4.30
CA GLN A 233 9.34 -12.50 3.71
C GLN A 233 10.50 -13.46 4.02
N ALA A 234 10.59 -13.98 5.25
CA ALA A 234 11.58 -14.98 5.62
C ALA A 234 11.39 -16.28 4.81
N ALA A 235 10.15 -16.74 4.63
CA ALA A 235 9.85 -17.92 3.81
C ALA A 235 10.26 -17.73 2.34
N VAL A 236 10.04 -16.56 1.76
CA VAL A 236 10.49 -16.22 0.40
C VAL A 236 12.02 -16.24 0.32
N ARG A 237 12.72 -15.61 1.27
CA ARG A 237 14.20 -15.62 1.30
C ARG A 237 14.78 -17.05 1.42
N ALA A 238 14.20 -17.87 2.30
CA ALA A 238 14.61 -19.27 2.45
C ALA A 238 14.41 -20.06 1.15
N HIS A 239 13.28 -19.84 0.46
CA HIS A 239 13.03 -20.42 -0.85
C HIS A 239 14.08 -20.00 -1.88
N LEU A 240 14.34 -18.70 -2.03
CA LEU A 240 15.31 -18.18 -3.00
C LEU A 240 16.73 -18.71 -2.74
N ALA A 241 17.12 -18.82 -1.45
CA ALA A 241 18.42 -19.36 -1.07
C ALA A 241 18.59 -20.84 -1.41
N SER A 242 17.50 -21.63 -1.36
CA SER A 242 17.55 -23.08 -1.63
C SER A 242 17.28 -23.45 -3.08
N SER A 243 16.46 -22.68 -3.81
CA SER A 243 16.03 -23.02 -5.17
C SER A 243 16.91 -22.43 -6.27
N GLY A 244 17.66 -21.36 -5.98
CA GLY A 244 18.37 -20.58 -6.98
C GLY A 244 17.46 -19.74 -7.90
N GLN A 245 16.16 -19.70 -7.67
CA GLN A 245 15.24 -18.82 -8.38
C GLN A 245 15.52 -17.36 -8.02
N ARG A 246 15.11 -16.43 -8.90
CA ARG A 246 15.21 -15.00 -8.66
C ARG A 246 13.90 -14.49 -8.10
N LEU A 247 13.93 -13.42 -7.32
CA LEU A 247 12.74 -12.76 -6.80
C LEU A 247 11.75 -12.35 -7.93
N GLN A 248 12.29 -11.93 -9.08
CA GLN A 248 11.51 -11.53 -10.26
C GLN A 248 10.63 -12.65 -10.82
N ASP A 249 11.05 -13.90 -10.67
CA ASP A 249 10.30 -15.06 -11.16
C ASP A 249 9.01 -15.28 -10.31
N LEU A 250 9.03 -14.83 -9.05
CA LEU A 250 7.91 -14.89 -8.12
C LEU A 250 6.97 -13.67 -8.20
N GLU A 251 7.42 -12.53 -8.75
CA GLU A 251 6.61 -11.29 -8.82
C GLU A 251 5.31 -11.45 -9.62
N ARG A 252 5.30 -12.36 -10.57
CA ARG A 252 4.13 -12.61 -11.44
C ARG A 252 3.15 -13.60 -10.84
N GLU A 253 3.50 -14.24 -9.75
CA GLU A 253 2.62 -15.17 -9.06
C GLU A 253 1.39 -14.46 -8.47
N THR A 254 0.39 -15.26 -8.13
CA THR A 254 -0.71 -14.84 -7.25
C THR A 254 -0.36 -15.20 -5.81
N ASP A 255 -1.16 -14.75 -4.83
CA ASP A 255 -0.95 -15.13 -3.43
C ASP A 255 -0.93 -16.65 -3.24
N ASP A 256 -1.91 -17.34 -3.83
CA ASP A 256 -2.00 -18.80 -3.76
C ASP A 256 -0.85 -19.49 -4.51
N GLY A 257 -0.43 -18.94 -5.66
CA GLY A 257 0.71 -19.44 -6.43
C GLY A 257 1.99 -19.35 -5.61
N LEU A 258 2.27 -18.20 -5.00
CA LEU A 258 3.43 -18.03 -4.13
C LEU A 258 3.40 -19.01 -2.96
N LEU A 259 2.28 -19.12 -2.23
CA LEU A 259 2.18 -20.05 -1.11
C LEU A 259 2.39 -21.51 -1.55
N HIS A 260 1.87 -21.90 -2.74
CA HIS A 260 2.11 -23.22 -3.28
C HIS A 260 3.61 -23.47 -3.53
N THR A 261 4.28 -22.52 -4.17
CA THR A 261 5.72 -22.57 -4.42
C THR A 261 6.53 -22.70 -3.13
N LEU A 262 6.23 -21.87 -2.13
CA LEU A 262 6.92 -21.88 -0.85
C LEU A 262 6.69 -23.17 -0.05
N ARG A 263 5.46 -23.72 -0.05
CA ARG A 263 5.15 -25.04 0.58
C ARG A 263 5.93 -26.19 -0.09
N SER A 264 6.05 -26.14 -1.42
CA SER A 264 6.70 -27.17 -2.21
C SER A 264 8.24 -27.15 -2.07
N SER A 265 8.82 -26.06 -1.57
CA SER A 265 10.26 -25.91 -1.40
C SER A 265 10.85 -26.81 -0.32
N GLY A 266 10.04 -27.27 0.63
CA GLY A 266 10.55 -27.95 1.81
C GLY A 266 11.31 -27.04 2.78
N GLY A 267 12.01 -27.63 3.74
CA GLY A 267 12.90 -26.91 4.66
C GLY A 267 12.22 -25.77 5.45
N GLU A 268 12.97 -24.69 5.66
CA GLU A 268 12.55 -23.51 6.41
C GLU A 268 11.35 -22.80 5.75
N SER A 269 11.36 -22.67 4.41
CA SER A 269 10.27 -22.02 3.67
C SER A 269 8.93 -22.70 3.96
N ALA A 270 8.85 -24.02 3.79
CA ALA A 270 7.64 -24.78 4.05
C ALA A 270 7.23 -24.74 5.53
N ALA A 271 8.19 -24.77 6.47
CA ALA A 271 7.93 -24.69 7.89
C ALA A 271 7.31 -23.34 8.31
N LEU A 272 7.79 -22.22 7.74
CA LEU A 272 7.23 -20.89 7.99
C LEU A 272 5.82 -20.74 7.40
N VAL A 273 5.60 -21.26 6.16
CA VAL A 273 4.26 -21.23 5.55
C VAL A 273 3.28 -22.10 6.33
N ALA A 274 3.68 -23.28 6.81
CA ALA A 274 2.82 -24.10 7.66
C ALA A 274 2.43 -23.39 8.97
N ARG A 275 3.33 -22.55 9.52
CA ARG A 275 2.98 -21.70 10.68
C ARG A 275 1.99 -20.61 10.32
N LEU A 276 2.11 -20.01 9.13
CA LEU A 276 1.13 -19.01 8.63
C LEU A 276 -0.24 -19.66 8.44
N ASP A 277 -0.30 -20.83 7.79
CA ASP A 277 -1.52 -21.59 7.51
C ASP A 277 -2.25 -21.96 8.82
N ASP A 278 -1.51 -22.44 9.83
CA ASP A 278 -2.05 -22.79 11.16
C ASP A 278 -2.23 -21.56 12.08
N ARG A 279 -1.94 -20.36 11.59
CA ARG A 279 -1.92 -19.12 12.39
C ARG A 279 -1.04 -19.21 13.66
N ARG A 280 0.04 -20.00 13.63
CA ARG A 280 1.06 -20.11 14.69
C ARG A 280 2.11 -19.01 14.54
N LEU A 281 1.65 -17.74 14.49
CA LEU A 281 2.46 -16.57 14.21
C LEU A 281 3.50 -16.31 15.31
N TYR A 282 4.65 -15.79 14.91
CA TYR A 282 5.67 -15.27 15.83
C TYR A 282 5.09 -14.17 16.71
N LYS A 283 5.67 -13.98 17.86
CA LYS A 283 5.22 -13.03 18.89
C LYS A 283 6.25 -11.93 19.05
N ARG A 284 5.78 -10.74 19.36
CA ARG A 284 6.63 -9.62 19.72
C ARG A 284 7.49 -9.95 20.93
N ALA A 285 8.81 -10.01 20.71
CA ALA A 285 9.83 -10.23 21.74
C ALA A 285 10.40 -8.90 22.23
N TYR A 286 10.59 -7.92 21.32
CA TYR A 286 11.07 -6.57 21.64
C TYR A 286 10.24 -5.52 20.89
N GLU A 287 10.17 -4.31 21.44
CA GLU A 287 9.52 -3.15 20.83
C GLU A 287 10.35 -1.88 21.07
N GLY A 288 10.93 -1.32 20.02
CA GLY A 288 11.54 0.00 20.03
C GLY A 288 10.49 1.09 19.73
N ARG A 289 10.56 2.20 20.47
CA ARG A 289 9.59 3.32 20.40
C ARG A 289 10.29 4.64 20.11
N PRO A 290 9.57 5.63 19.54
CA PRO A 290 10.08 6.99 19.45
C PRO A 290 10.41 7.57 20.83
N GLY A 291 11.42 8.44 20.88
CA GLY A 291 11.86 9.10 22.11
C GLY A 291 12.80 8.27 22.99
N GLN A 292 13.13 7.03 22.60
CA GLN A 292 14.20 6.25 23.22
C GLN A 292 15.57 6.71 22.69
N PRO A 293 16.67 6.56 23.44
CA PRO A 293 18.02 6.98 22.99
C PRO A 293 18.46 6.40 21.65
N ASN A 294 18.03 5.17 21.34
CA ASN A 294 18.37 4.44 20.12
C ASN A 294 17.38 4.69 18.96
N THR A 295 16.45 5.64 19.07
CA THR A 295 15.39 5.87 18.07
C THR A 295 15.98 6.14 16.69
N ASP A 296 16.98 7.02 16.57
CA ASP A 296 17.57 7.39 15.27
C ASP A 296 18.32 6.21 14.64
N ALA A 297 19.06 5.45 15.44
CA ALA A 297 19.72 4.23 14.97
C ALA A 297 18.71 3.19 14.47
N LEU A 298 17.61 2.97 15.19
CA LEU A 298 16.53 2.08 14.73
C LEU A 298 15.88 2.58 13.45
N LEU A 299 15.63 3.89 13.31
CA LEU A 299 15.08 4.47 12.08
C LEU A 299 16.00 4.26 10.88
N ALA A 300 17.30 4.42 11.07
CA ALA A 300 18.31 4.18 10.02
C ALA A 300 18.26 2.73 9.49
N LEU A 301 18.01 1.75 10.35
CA LEU A 301 17.87 0.35 9.96
C LEU A 301 16.70 0.10 8.99
N GLY A 302 15.72 0.98 8.92
CA GLY A 302 14.61 0.87 7.97
C GLY A 302 15.06 0.78 6.51
N GLY A 303 16.15 1.50 6.15
CA GLY A 303 16.76 1.47 4.82
C GLY A 303 17.85 0.40 4.63
N GLU A 304 18.23 -0.34 5.68
CA GLU A 304 19.42 -1.19 5.71
C GLU A 304 19.07 -2.69 5.91
N PRO A 305 18.49 -3.37 4.90
CA PRO A 305 18.01 -4.74 5.07
C PRO A 305 19.12 -5.75 5.41
N LYS A 306 20.35 -5.52 4.93
CA LYS A 306 21.48 -6.40 5.26
C LYS A 306 21.87 -6.26 6.74
N GLU A 307 21.86 -5.04 7.26
CA GLU A 307 22.19 -4.77 8.65
C GLU A 307 21.10 -5.29 9.59
N ARG A 308 19.81 -5.15 9.22
CA ARG A 308 18.72 -5.78 9.97
C ARG A 308 18.92 -7.30 10.11
N ARG A 309 19.29 -7.99 9.04
CA ARG A 309 19.56 -9.44 9.07
C ARG A 309 20.78 -9.79 9.92
N ARG A 310 21.85 -8.98 9.84
CA ARG A 310 23.05 -9.17 10.68
C ARG A 310 22.69 -9.06 12.18
N LEU A 311 21.97 -8.01 12.54
CA LEU A 311 21.50 -7.80 13.92
C LEU A 311 20.53 -8.90 14.39
N ALA A 312 19.63 -9.37 13.52
CA ALA A 312 18.74 -10.47 13.85
C ALA A 312 19.53 -11.77 14.14
N ALA A 313 20.57 -12.06 13.36
CA ALA A 313 21.47 -13.19 13.62
C ALA A 313 22.24 -13.03 14.95
N GLU A 314 22.79 -11.85 15.22
CA GLU A 314 23.47 -11.52 16.47
C GLU A 314 22.56 -11.70 17.69
N ILE A 315 21.28 -11.26 17.59
CA ILE A 315 20.27 -11.49 18.62
C ILE A 315 20.00 -12.98 18.80
N ALA A 316 19.91 -13.76 17.72
CA ALA A 316 19.70 -15.20 17.77
C ALA A 316 20.85 -15.93 18.47
N ASP A 317 22.10 -15.58 18.13
CA ASP A 317 23.31 -16.12 18.76
C ASP A 317 23.33 -15.82 20.27
N ALA A 318 23.07 -14.56 20.66
CA ALA A 318 23.01 -14.14 22.05
C ALA A 318 21.89 -14.81 22.83
N ALA A 319 20.75 -15.11 22.19
CA ALA A 319 19.62 -15.82 22.78
C ALA A 319 19.82 -17.35 22.79
N GLY A 320 20.82 -17.90 22.09
CA GLY A 320 21.01 -19.34 21.92
C GLY A 320 19.85 -20.01 21.19
N VAL A 321 19.35 -19.37 20.10
CA VAL A 321 18.26 -19.89 19.24
C VAL A 321 18.71 -19.93 17.79
N ALA A 322 17.97 -20.65 16.95
CA ALA A 322 18.23 -20.68 15.52
C ALA A 322 17.98 -19.29 14.86
N HIS A 323 18.76 -18.94 13.85
CA HIS A 323 18.68 -17.62 13.20
C HIS A 323 17.28 -17.33 12.62
N GLU A 324 16.64 -18.35 12.05
CA GLU A 324 15.26 -18.26 11.53
C GLU A 324 14.20 -17.99 12.61
N ALA A 325 14.54 -18.17 13.86
CA ALA A 325 13.63 -17.86 14.98
C ALA A 325 13.57 -16.37 15.33
N VAL A 326 14.43 -15.54 14.73
CA VAL A 326 14.49 -14.10 15.04
C VAL A 326 14.26 -13.27 13.80
N LEU A 327 13.21 -12.45 13.82
CA LEU A 327 12.86 -11.54 12.72
C LEU A 327 12.87 -10.10 13.24
N LEU A 328 13.78 -9.26 12.74
CA LEU A 328 13.85 -7.83 13.04
C LEU A 328 13.10 -7.05 11.96
N ASP A 329 12.02 -6.40 12.36
CA ASP A 329 11.14 -5.60 11.50
C ASP A 329 11.21 -4.12 11.89
N VAL A 330 11.61 -3.30 10.93
CA VAL A 330 11.73 -1.85 11.10
C VAL A 330 11.02 -1.16 9.93
N PRO A 331 9.75 -0.83 10.09
CA PRO A 331 8.99 -0.17 9.02
C PRO A 331 9.48 1.27 8.82
N HIS A 332 9.36 1.75 7.57
CA HIS A 332 9.59 3.18 7.32
C HIS A 332 8.57 4.05 8.04
N PRO A 333 8.97 5.25 8.50
CA PRO A 333 8.06 6.22 9.07
C PRO A 333 6.89 6.55 8.11
N PRO A 334 5.68 6.78 8.63
CA PRO A 334 4.55 7.16 7.80
C PRO A 334 4.79 8.50 7.11
N LYS A 335 4.52 8.56 5.80
CA LYS A 335 4.61 9.77 4.98
C LYS A 335 3.20 10.27 4.67
N PHE A 336 2.87 11.47 5.11
CA PHE A 336 1.59 12.13 4.82
C PHE A 336 1.77 13.14 3.67
N ARG A 337 1.50 12.71 2.44
CA ARG A 337 1.58 13.59 1.25
C ARG A 337 0.47 14.64 1.26
N GLU A 338 -0.64 14.36 1.92
CA GLU A 338 -1.82 15.20 2.10
C GLU A 338 -1.50 16.53 2.76
N LEU A 339 -0.43 16.59 3.55
CA LEU A 339 0.06 17.84 4.17
C LEU A 339 0.48 18.90 3.13
N ARG A 340 0.72 18.48 1.88
CA ARG A 340 1.05 19.40 0.77
C ARG A 340 -0.18 19.88 0.02
N LEU A 341 -1.40 19.45 0.40
CA LEU A 341 -2.64 19.93 -0.19
C LEU A 341 -2.80 21.42 0.07
N GLN A 342 -3.10 22.18 -0.98
CA GLN A 342 -3.41 23.59 -0.89
C GLN A 342 -4.89 23.79 -0.60
N VAL A 343 -5.18 24.72 0.27
CA VAL A 343 -6.55 25.16 0.62
C VAL A 343 -6.73 26.61 0.18
N ARG A 344 -7.78 26.88 -0.58
CA ARG A 344 -8.16 28.22 -1.00
C ARG A 344 -9.16 28.80 -0.01
N SER A 345 -8.77 29.85 0.69
CA SER A 345 -9.63 30.61 1.58
C SER A 345 -10.63 31.49 0.80
N ARG A 346 -11.66 31.98 1.46
CA ARG A 346 -12.71 32.84 0.86
C ARG A 346 -12.18 34.13 0.25
N ASP A 347 -11.07 34.64 0.75
CA ASP A 347 -10.36 35.82 0.23
C ASP A 347 -9.45 35.50 -0.98
N GLY A 348 -9.42 34.23 -1.44
CA GLY A 348 -8.57 33.76 -2.53
C GLY A 348 -7.16 33.33 -2.10
N THR A 349 -6.77 33.52 -0.85
CA THR A 349 -5.43 33.15 -0.35
C THR A 349 -5.25 31.61 -0.38
N LEU A 350 -4.11 31.16 -0.87
CA LEU A 350 -3.72 29.73 -0.82
C LEU A 350 -2.82 29.48 0.40
N ARG A 351 -3.17 28.48 1.18
CA ARG A 351 -2.40 27.99 2.33
C ARG A 351 -2.25 26.49 2.28
N LEU A 352 -1.19 25.94 2.85
CA LEU A 352 -1.08 24.49 3.02
C LEU A 352 -2.11 24.00 4.06
N LEU A 353 -2.56 22.77 3.90
CA LEU A 353 -3.56 22.17 4.79
C LEU A 353 -3.20 22.23 6.28
N PRO A 354 -1.92 22.03 6.72
CA PRO A 354 -1.54 22.21 8.13
C PRO A 354 -1.61 23.67 8.62
N GLU A 355 -1.54 24.64 7.70
CA GLU A 355 -1.69 26.06 8.03
C GLU A 355 -3.18 26.45 8.13
N ALA A 356 -4.02 25.76 7.37
CA ALA A 356 -5.46 25.97 7.35
C ALA A 356 -6.20 25.21 8.48
N SER A 357 -5.64 24.08 8.96
CA SER A 357 -6.23 23.24 10.00
C SER A 357 -5.28 22.98 11.15
N ARG A 358 -5.67 23.41 12.34
CA ARG A 358 -4.94 23.11 13.58
C ARG A 358 -4.90 21.61 13.88
N LEU A 359 -5.99 20.88 13.58
CA LEU A 359 -6.05 19.41 13.77
C LEU A 359 -5.00 18.72 12.92
N VAL A 360 -4.88 19.08 11.64
CA VAL A 360 -3.90 18.52 10.71
C VAL A 360 -2.47 18.81 11.17
N LYS A 361 -2.20 20.02 11.67
CA LYS A 361 -0.89 20.37 12.22
C LYS A 361 -0.51 19.48 13.42
N VAL A 362 -1.44 19.24 14.35
CA VAL A 362 -1.20 18.34 15.49
C VAL A 362 -0.96 16.90 15.03
N MET A 363 -1.70 16.41 14.04
CA MET A 363 -1.46 15.06 13.47
C MET A 363 -0.11 14.96 12.77
N GLU A 364 0.36 16.02 12.11
CA GLU A 364 1.71 16.06 11.53
C GLU A 364 2.79 15.95 12.60
N GLU A 365 2.66 16.68 13.69
CA GLU A 365 3.58 16.63 14.83
C GLU A 365 3.59 15.24 15.47
N ALA A 366 2.40 14.62 15.65
CA ALA A 366 2.22 13.31 16.25
C ALA A 366 2.49 12.11 15.30
N ARG A 367 2.89 12.35 14.04
CA ARG A 367 3.02 11.29 13.04
C ARG A 367 3.94 10.13 13.44
N MET A 368 4.92 10.40 14.30
CA MET A 368 5.88 9.41 14.78
C MET A 368 5.42 8.66 16.03
N ASP A 369 4.41 9.15 16.75
CA ASP A 369 4.03 8.61 18.06
C ASP A 369 3.66 7.11 18.01
N HIS A 370 3.19 6.67 16.86
CA HIS A 370 2.78 5.28 16.63
C HIS A 370 3.80 4.42 15.87
N TRP A 371 4.93 5.02 15.44
CA TRP A 371 5.99 4.24 14.82
C TRP A 371 6.63 3.28 15.83
N ARG A 372 6.94 2.07 15.38
CA ARG A 372 7.58 1.04 16.21
C ARG A 372 8.53 0.21 15.36
N ALA A 373 9.62 -0.24 15.99
CA ALA A 373 10.47 -1.32 15.52
C ALA A 373 10.21 -2.56 16.37
N TRP A 374 10.26 -3.75 15.78
CA TRP A 374 9.97 -4.97 16.51
C TRP A 374 11.01 -6.06 16.24
N VAL A 375 11.23 -6.90 17.26
CA VAL A 375 11.77 -8.23 17.09
C VAL A 375 10.65 -9.24 17.35
N PHE A 376 10.47 -10.16 16.40
CA PHE A 376 9.50 -11.24 16.48
C PHE A 376 10.20 -12.58 16.64
N ALA A 377 9.63 -13.49 17.47
CA ALA A 377 10.12 -14.82 17.71
C ALA A 377 9.00 -15.82 17.97
N PRO A 378 9.23 -17.14 17.85
CA PRO A 378 8.31 -18.17 18.32
C PRO A 378 7.93 -17.97 19.80
N LYS A 379 6.68 -18.34 20.17
CA LYS A 379 6.16 -18.10 21.52
C LYS A 379 7.08 -18.63 22.63
N GLN A 380 7.66 -19.82 22.44
CA GLN A 380 8.51 -20.48 23.43
C GLN A 380 9.89 -19.82 23.58
N GLU A 381 10.34 -19.05 22.61
CA GLU A 381 11.68 -18.40 22.59
C GLU A 381 11.59 -16.90 22.89
N ARG A 382 10.36 -16.37 22.99
CA ARG A 382 10.07 -14.94 23.11
C ARG A 382 10.87 -14.23 24.21
N GLU A 383 10.95 -14.83 25.40
CA GLU A 383 11.60 -14.20 26.55
C GLU A 383 13.12 -14.10 26.37
N ARG A 384 13.75 -15.21 25.91
CA ARG A 384 15.21 -15.24 25.65
C ARG A 384 15.59 -14.28 24.54
N VAL A 385 14.83 -14.30 23.42
CA VAL A 385 15.04 -13.38 22.30
C VAL A 385 14.79 -11.94 22.73
N GLY A 386 13.79 -11.68 23.56
CA GLY A 386 13.50 -10.34 24.09
C GLY A 386 14.65 -9.76 24.91
N ALA A 387 15.21 -10.56 25.83
CA ALA A 387 16.35 -10.14 26.65
C ALA A 387 17.61 -9.86 25.80
N ALA A 388 17.92 -10.73 24.83
CA ALA A 388 19.03 -10.54 23.91
C ALA A 388 18.82 -9.29 23.02
N ALA A 389 17.62 -9.12 22.46
CA ALA A 389 17.28 -7.97 21.64
C ALA A 389 17.41 -6.65 22.42
N GLN A 390 16.97 -6.62 23.66
CA GLN A 390 17.11 -5.45 24.52
C GLN A 390 18.58 -5.11 24.76
N GLY A 391 19.41 -6.09 25.11
CA GLY A 391 20.84 -5.89 25.32
C GLY A 391 21.60 -5.38 24.09
N ILE A 392 21.19 -5.74 22.90
CA ILE A 392 21.83 -5.34 21.64
C ILE A 392 21.23 -4.02 21.11
N LEU A 393 19.91 -3.94 20.97
CA LEU A 393 19.27 -2.82 20.28
C LEU A 393 19.21 -1.56 21.13
N ASP A 394 19.08 -1.65 22.46
CA ASP A 394 19.10 -0.47 23.34
C ASP A 394 20.47 0.21 23.40
N ASN A 395 21.53 -0.48 23.00
CA ASN A 395 22.90 0.06 22.92
C ASN A 395 23.31 0.54 21.50
N LEU A 396 22.37 0.52 20.53
CA LEU A 396 22.65 1.14 19.23
C LEU A 396 22.79 2.65 19.36
N SER A 397 23.83 3.21 18.77
CA SER A 397 24.18 4.63 18.76
C SER A 397 24.00 5.26 17.38
#